data_cc68801ea75077d95b13cd36247dd8ed
#
_entry.id   cc68801ea75077d95b13cd36247dd8ed
#
_cell.length_a   1.000
_cell.length_b   1.000
_cell.length_c   1.000
_cell.angle_alpha   90.00
_cell.angle_beta   90.00
_cell.angle_gamma   90.00
#
_symmetry.space_group_name_H-M   'P 1'
#
loop_
_entity.id
_entity.type
_entity.pdbx_description
1 polymer ?
#
loop_
_entity_poly.entity_id
_entity_poly.type
_entity_poly.pdbx_seq_one_letter_code
_entity_poly.pdbx_strand_id
1 'polypeptide(L)'
;MRVVIYKKFVYKRIEREKMEKNEQTLSILRHSTSHVMAQAVQKLFPSAKLAIGPAVDNGFYYDFDLTDGHAFTPEDLVKIEEEMINIVKQNLSFEKYVIPDVEKQIAEFKEQGEIYKAELLEEHKNDNPTLFIT
;
A
#
# COMPACT_ATOMS: atom_id res chain seq x y z
N MET A 1 -11.39 1.39 8.44
CA MET A 1 -10.62 0.68 9.50
C MET A 1 -9.13 0.83 9.23
N ARG A 2 -8.39 1.14 10.27
CA ARG A 2 -6.92 1.28 10.19
C ARG A 2 -6.25 -0.01 10.61
N VAL A 3 -5.36 -0.53 9.77
CA VAL A 3 -4.50 -1.68 10.09
C VAL A 3 -3.10 -1.17 10.41
N VAL A 4 -2.60 -1.50 11.59
CA VAL A 4 -1.23 -1.19 12.02
C VAL A 4 -0.48 -2.50 12.16
N ILE A 5 0.52 -2.71 11.30
CA ILE A 5 1.37 -3.89 11.36
C ILE A 5 2.71 -3.49 11.96
N TYR A 6 2.99 -4.02 13.15
CA TYR A 6 4.26 -3.78 13.83
C TYR A 6 5.37 -4.71 13.29
N LYS A 7 6.45 -4.11 12.96
CA LYS A 7 7.79 -4.51 12.52
C LYS A 7 8.19 -6.00 12.41
N LYS A 8 7.57 -6.96 13.08
CA LYS A 8 8.27 -8.21 13.38
C LYS A 8 8.47 -9.18 12.21
N PHE A 9 7.62 -9.17 11.22
CA PHE A 9 7.58 -10.27 10.27
C PHE A 9 8.31 -10.02 8.93
N VAL A 10 8.09 -8.90 8.30
CA VAL A 10 8.76 -8.55 7.04
C VAL A 10 10.24 -8.28 7.26
N TYR A 11 10.59 -7.72 8.43
CA TYR A 11 11.98 -7.44 8.83
C TYR A 11 12.88 -8.66 8.92
N LYS A 12 12.41 -9.80 9.46
CA LYS A 12 13.27 -10.98 9.63
C LYS A 12 13.81 -11.56 8.33
N ARG A 13 13.15 -11.33 7.21
CA ARG A 13 13.58 -11.85 5.90
C ARG A 13 14.48 -10.88 5.16
N ILE A 14 14.28 -9.59 5.38
CA ILE A 14 15.06 -8.50 4.78
C ILE A 14 16.36 -8.27 5.57
N GLU A 15 16.41 -8.53 6.88
CA GLU A 15 17.65 -8.51 7.67
C GLU A 15 18.69 -9.55 7.23
N ARG A 16 18.30 -10.55 6.43
CA ARG A 16 19.24 -11.50 5.84
C ARG A 16 20.00 -10.96 4.65
N GLU A 17 19.51 -9.91 4.02
CA GLU A 17 20.21 -9.18 2.96
C GLU A 17 20.76 -7.91 3.61
N LYS A 18 22.07 -7.87 3.84
CA LYS A 18 22.85 -6.78 4.42
C LYS A 18 22.40 -5.36 4.00
N MET A 19 21.23 -4.90 4.52
CA MET A 19 20.80 -3.53 4.32
C MET A 19 21.46 -2.63 5.37
N GLU A 20 22.21 -1.64 4.91
CA GLU A 20 22.70 -0.58 5.78
C GLU A 20 21.51 0.07 6.50
N LYS A 21 21.58 0.14 7.82
CA LYS A 21 20.54 0.74 8.68
C LYS A 21 20.61 2.27 8.62
N ASN A 22 20.21 2.84 7.49
CA ASN A 22 20.05 4.28 7.43
C ASN A 22 18.52 4.61 7.37
N GLU A 23 18.14 5.77 7.90
CA GLU A 23 16.73 6.19 8.00
C GLU A 23 16.05 6.28 6.63
N GLN A 24 16.77 6.65 5.59
CA GLN A 24 16.24 6.72 4.22
C GLN A 24 15.88 5.33 3.69
N THR A 25 16.73 4.34 3.90
CA THR A 25 16.49 2.95 3.53
C THR A 25 15.29 2.38 4.30
N LEU A 26 15.18 2.69 5.60
CA LEU A 26 14.04 2.28 6.42
C LEU A 26 12.73 2.93 5.96
N SER A 27 12.76 4.19 5.58
CA SER A 27 11.59 4.89 5.05
C SER A 27 11.10 4.26 3.75
N ILE A 28 12.01 3.96 2.83
CA ILE A 28 11.69 3.26 1.56
C ILE A 28 11.10 1.88 1.85
N LEU A 29 11.69 1.13 2.78
CA LEU A 29 11.22 -0.19 3.16
C LEU A 29 9.80 -0.13 3.76
N ARG A 30 9.54 0.80 4.67
CA ARG A 30 8.24 1.01 5.29
C ARG A 30 7.17 1.33 4.24
N HIS A 31 7.51 2.23 3.33
CA HIS A 31 6.62 2.62 2.23
C HIS A 31 6.34 1.44 1.28
N SER A 32 7.36 0.72 0.84
CA SER A 32 7.21 -0.45 -0.01
C SER A 32 6.38 -1.56 0.67
N THR A 33 6.57 -1.75 1.97
CA THR A 33 5.79 -2.73 2.74
C THR A 33 4.31 -2.33 2.85
N SER A 34 4.02 -1.04 2.94
CA SER A 34 2.63 -0.56 2.92
C SER A 34 1.94 -0.86 1.58
N HIS A 35 2.64 -0.74 0.47
CA HIS A 35 2.13 -1.13 -0.85
C HIS A 35 1.88 -2.64 -0.96
N VAL A 36 2.78 -3.46 -0.43
CA VAL A 36 2.59 -4.92 -0.39
C VAL A 36 1.35 -5.29 0.42
N MET A 37 1.13 -4.64 1.55
CA MET A 37 -0.08 -4.85 2.36
C MET A 37 -1.35 -4.41 1.61
N ALA A 38 -1.32 -3.25 0.95
CA ALA A 38 -2.45 -2.78 0.16
C ALA A 38 -2.80 -3.77 -0.96
N GLN A 39 -1.80 -4.28 -1.65
CA GLN A 39 -1.97 -5.29 -2.71
C GLN A 39 -2.56 -6.60 -2.17
N ALA A 40 -2.08 -7.08 -1.01
CA ALA A 40 -2.60 -8.26 -0.36
C ALA A 40 -4.08 -8.10 0.04
N VAL A 41 -4.43 -6.94 0.62
CA VAL A 41 -5.81 -6.65 1.00
C VAL A 41 -6.71 -6.58 -0.22
N GLN A 42 -6.31 -5.90 -1.29
CA GLN A 42 -7.13 -5.84 -2.51
C GLN A 42 -7.36 -7.21 -3.14
N LYS A 43 -6.36 -8.09 -3.07
CA LYS A 43 -6.48 -9.45 -3.60
C LYS A 43 -7.46 -10.32 -2.80
N LEU A 44 -7.41 -10.21 -1.48
CA LEU A 44 -8.27 -10.99 -0.58
C LEU A 44 -9.67 -10.38 -0.42
N PHE A 45 -9.77 -9.06 -0.50
CA PHE A 45 -10.98 -8.27 -0.33
C PHE A 45 -11.14 -7.31 -1.51
N PRO A 46 -11.61 -7.78 -2.68
CA PRO A 46 -11.67 -6.95 -3.90
C PRO A 46 -12.56 -5.71 -3.78
N SER A 47 -13.53 -5.72 -2.86
CA SER A 47 -14.39 -4.56 -2.58
C SER A 47 -13.74 -3.49 -1.70
N ALA A 48 -12.60 -3.80 -1.06
CA ALA A 48 -11.91 -2.85 -0.20
C ALA A 48 -11.38 -1.66 -1.01
N LYS A 49 -11.67 -0.45 -0.52
CA LYS A 49 -11.13 0.79 -1.08
C LYS A 49 -9.87 1.19 -0.33
N LEU A 50 -8.84 1.48 -1.08
CA LEU A 50 -7.58 1.96 -0.54
C LEU A 50 -7.68 3.47 -0.33
N ALA A 51 -7.41 3.92 0.90
CA ALA A 51 -7.33 5.34 1.20
C ALA A 51 -5.86 5.79 1.21
N ILE A 52 -5.24 5.86 2.38
CA ILE A 52 -3.89 6.37 2.54
C ILE A 52 -3.06 5.44 3.43
N GLY A 53 -1.78 5.29 3.08
CA GLY A 53 -0.85 4.42 3.79
C GLY A 53 0.55 4.99 3.89
N PRO A 54 0.78 6.11 4.64
CA PRO A 54 2.09 6.69 4.77
C PRO A 54 3.01 5.84 5.65
N ALA A 55 4.31 5.93 5.38
CA ALA A 55 5.33 5.50 6.33
C ALA A 55 5.37 6.47 7.53
N VAL A 56 5.61 5.92 8.70
CA VAL A 56 5.80 6.67 9.95
C VAL A 56 7.10 6.26 10.61
N ASP A 57 7.54 6.97 11.67
CA ASP A 57 8.86 6.77 12.30
C ASP A 57 9.14 5.33 12.71
N ASN A 58 8.14 4.59 13.17
CA ASN A 58 8.29 3.23 13.68
C ASN A 58 7.60 2.16 12.83
N GLY A 59 7.14 2.49 11.63
CA GLY A 59 6.42 1.54 10.79
C GLY A 59 5.64 2.22 9.67
N PHE A 60 4.46 1.73 9.44
CA PHE A 60 3.49 2.31 8.51
C PHE A 60 2.08 1.94 8.99
N TYR A 61 1.09 2.63 8.45
CA TYR A 61 -0.31 2.21 8.52
C TYR A 61 -0.95 2.31 7.14
N TYR A 62 -2.10 1.70 6.99
CA TYR A 62 -2.92 1.84 5.79
C TYR A 62 -4.39 1.87 6.19
N ASP A 63 -5.11 2.86 5.70
CA ASP A 63 -6.55 2.99 5.91
C ASP A 63 -7.29 2.30 4.77
N PHE A 64 -8.20 1.41 5.12
CA PHE A 64 -9.08 0.69 4.19
C PHE A 64 -10.53 0.98 4.50
N ASP A 65 -11.31 1.15 3.44
CA ASP A 65 -12.75 1.20 3.53
C ASP A 65 -13.33 -0.13 3.02
N LEU A 66 -13.88 -0.91 3.93
CA LEU A 66 -14.60 -2.14 3.61
C LEU A 66 -16.06 -1.78 3.38
N THR A 67 -16.43 -1.59 2.12
CA THR A 67 -17.73 -1.05 1.67
C THR A 67 -18.94 -1.88 2.08
N ASP A 68 -18.73 -3.12 2.52
CA ASP A 68 -19.75 -4.04 3.01
C ASP A 68 -20.04 -3.92 4.53
N GLY A 69 -19.41 -2.95 5.19
CA GLY A 69 -19.57 -2.71 6.63
C GLY A 69 -18.85 -3.70 7.54
N HIS A 70 -18.04 -4.62 6.98
CA HIS A 70 -17.20 -5.52 7.75
C HIS A 70 -15.99 -4.80 8.35
N ALA A 71 -15.49 -5.34 9.46
CA ALA A 71 -14.18 -5.02 10.01
C ALA A 71 -13.26 -6.23 9.84
N PHE A 72 -11.95 -6.00 9.70
CA PHE A 72 -11.00 -7.10 9.68
C PHE A 72 -11.03 -7.89 10.98
N THR A 73 -11.09 -9.21 10.86
CA THR A 73 -10.98 -10.14 11.99
C THR A 73 -9.52 -10.53 12.22
N PRO A 74 -9.16 -11.10 13.38
CA PRO A 74 -7.82 -11.65 13.60
C PRO A 74 -7.43 -12.70 12.56
N GLU A 75 -8.36 -13.51 12.09
CA GLU A 75 -8.15 -14.51 11.04
C GLU A 75 -7.85 -13.86 9.69
N ASP A 76 -8.49 -12.73 9.38
CA ASP A 76 -8.22 -11.96 8.17
C ASP A 76 -6.81 -11.38 8.19
N LEU A 77 -6.34 -10.91 9.34
CA LEU A 77 -4.97 -10.41 9.50
C LEU A 77 -3.92 -11.49 9.22
N VAL A 78 -4.18 -12.73 9.64
CA VAL A 78 -3.31 -13.87 9.31
C VAL A 78 -3.27 -14.13 7.81
N LYS A 79 -4.42 -14.13 7.13
CA LYS A 79 -4.49 -14.30 5.67
C LYS A 79 -3.79 -13.18 4.91
N ILE A 80 -3.94 -11.93 5.37
CA ILE A 80 -3.26 -10.78 4.79
C ILE A 80 -1.74 -10.95 4.92
N GLU A 81 -1.25 -11.36 6.08
CA GLU A 81 0.18 -11.60 6.30
C GLU A 81 0.72 -12.71 5.39
N GLU A 82 0.01 -13.83 5.28
CA GLU A 82 0.38 -14.93 4.36
C GLU A 82 0.43 -14.47 2.91
N GLU A 83 -0.53 -13.69 2.47
CA GLU A 83 -0.56 -13.15 1.11
C GLU A 83 0.56 -12.11 0.88
N MET A 84 0.87 -11.28 1.87
CA MET A 84 2.04 -10.38 1.80
C MET A 84 3.33 -11.17 1.59
N ILE A 85 3.50 -12.29 2.29
CA ILE A 85 4.66 -13.19 2.10
C ILE A 85 4.69 -13.75 0.69
N ASN A 86 3.55 -14.15 0.14
CA ASN A 86 3.45 -14.68 -1.21
C ASN A 86 3.83 -13.61 -2.25
N ILE A 87 3.38 -12.38 -2.08
CA ILE A 87 3.74 -11.25 -2.95
C ILE A 87 5.25 -10.98 -2.89
N VAL A 88 5.83 -10.94 -1.69
CA VAL A 88 7.28 -10.72 -1.52
C VAL A 88 8.11 -11.84 -2.18
N LYS A 89 7.64 -13.10 -2.14
CA LYS A 89 8.31 -14.23 -2.80
C LYS A 89 8.35 -14.10 -4.32
N GLN A 90 7.42 -13.40 -4.93
CA GLN A 90 7.39 -13.16 -6.38
C GLN A 90 8.51 -12.21 -6.83
N ASN A 91 9.14 -11.50 -5.90
CA ASN A 91 10.24 -10.56 -6.15
C ASN A 91 9.91 -9.53 -7.25
N LEU A 92 8.69 -8.99 -7.23
CA LEU A 92 8.22 -7.98 -8.16
C LEU A 92 8.94 -6.65 -7.91
N SER A 93 9.31 -5.96 -8.96
CA SER A 93 9.84 -4.60 -8.86
C SER A 93 8.70 -3.58 -8.78
N PHE A 94 8.91 -2.52 -7.99
CA PHE A 94 8.04 -1.36 -8.01
C PHE A 94 8.53 -0.38 -9.09
N GLU A 95 7.63 0.03 -9.97
CA GLU A 95 7.91 1.03 -10.98
C GLU A 95 7.18 2.32 -10.65
N LYS A 96 7.90 3.43 -10.77
CA LYS A 96 7.33 4.76 -10.60
C LYS A 96 6.82 5.25 -11.95
N TYR A 97 5.54 5.53 -12.02
CA TYR A 97 4.88 6.02 -13.21
C TYR A 97 4.48 7.48 -13.05
N VAL A 98 4.98 8.34 -13.92
CA VAL A 98 4.54 9.74 -13.98
C VAL A 98 3.23 9.79 -14.74
N ILE A 99 2.21 10.40 -14.14
CA ILE A 99 0.88 10.50 -14.74
C ILE A 99 0.90 11.58 -15.83
N PRO A 100 0.72 11.23 -17.10
CA PRO A 100 0.82 12.20 -18.20
C PRO A 100 -0.42 13.11 -18.29
N ASP A 101 -1.58 12.60 -17.89
CA ASP A 101 -2.86 13.33 -17.89
C ASP A 101 -3.58 13.06 -16.57
N VAL A 102 -3.43 13.99 -15.64
CA VAL A 102 -3.96 13.86 -14.28
C VAL A 102 -5.49 13.87 -14.27
N GLU A 103 -6.12 14.73 -15.06
CA GLU A 103 -7.58 14.84 -15.11
C GLU A 103 -8.21 13.54 -15.64
N LYS A 104 -7.61 12.95 -16.68
CA LYS A 104 -8.02 11.65 -17.19
C LYS A 104 -7.88 10.54 -16.14
N GLN A 105 -6.77 10.52 -15.43
CA GLN A 105 -6.53 9.53 -14.38
C GLN A 105 -7.52 9.65 -13.22
N ILE A 106 -7.89 10.88 -12.85
CA ILE A 106 -8.93 11.14 -11.85
C ILE A 106 -10.27 10.58 -12.31
N ALA A 107 -10.64 10.84 -13.57
CA ALA A 107 -11.88 10.31 -14.15
C ALA A 107 -11.90 8.78 -14.16
N GLU A 108 -10.80 8.14 -14.55
CA GLU A 108 -10.65 6.68 -14.52
C GLU A 108 -10.81 6.10 -13.12
N PHE A 109 -10.20 6.71 -12.10
CA PHE A 109 -10.36 6.28 -10.70
C PHE A 109 -11.80 6.41 -10.22
N LYS A 110 -12.49 7.51 -10.57
CA LYS A 110 -13.91 7.69 -10.24
C LYS A 110 -14.78 6.62 -10.91
N GLU A 111 -14.53 6.31 -12.16
CA GLU A 111 -15.26 5.29 -12.92
C GLU A 111 -15.03 3.88 -12.35
N GLN A 112 -13.81 3.59 -11.87
CA GLN A 112 -13.47 2.33 -11.20
C GLN A 112 -13.97 2.27 -9.75
N GLY A 113 -14.58 3.34 -9.23
CA GLY A 113 -15.03 3.44 -7.84
C GLY A 113 -13.89 3.61 -6.82
N GLU A 114 -12.69 3.97 -7.27
CA GLU A 114 -11.52 4.26 -6.42
C GLU A 114 -11.55 5.72 -5.96
N ILE A 115 -12.58 6.05 -5.18
CA ILE A 115 -12.90 7.43 -4.80
C ILE A 115 -11.77 8.12 -4.02
N TYR A 116 -11.14 7.42 -3.09
CA TYR A 116 -10.06 7.99 -2.26
C TYR A 116 -8.80 8.26 -3.06
N LYS A 117 -8.49 7.42 -4.06
CA LYS A 117 -7.39 7.68 -5.01
C LYS A 117 -7.68 8.89 -5.88
N ALA A 118 -8.93 9.05 -6.32
CA ALA A 118 -9.36 10.19 -7.09
C ALA A 118 -9.24 11.50 -6.29
N GLU A 119 -9.71 11.50 -5.04
CA GLU A 119 -9.62 12.66 -4.14
C GLU A 119 -8.16 13.04 -3.86
N LEU A 120 -7.32 12.07 -3.52
CA LEU A 120 -5.90 12.30 -3.26
C LEU A 120 -5.18 12.88 -4.49
N LEU A 121 -5.50 12.36 -5.67
CA LEU A 121 -4.92 12.84 -6.92
C LEU A 121 -5.41 14.26 -7.26
N GLU A 122 -6.66 14.59 -6.97
CA GLU A 122 -7.22 15.93 -7.11
C GLU A 122 -6.49 16.95 -6.21
N GLU A 123 -6.23 16.58 -4.96
CA GLU A 123 -5.51 17.43 -4.00
C GLU A 123 -4.07 17.73 -4.45
N HIS A 124 -3.41 16.76 -5.08
CA HIS A 124 -1.99 16.85 -5.48
C HIS A 124 -1.77 17.04 -6.98
N LYS A 125 -2.80 17.39 -7.74
CA LYS A 125 -2.72 17.46 -9.20
C LYS A 125 -1.64 18.42 -9.76
N ASN A 126 -1.27 19.43 -9.00
CA ASN A 126 -0.25 20.40 -9.40
C ASN A 126 1.17 20.01 -8.95
N ASP A 127 1.34 18.91 -8.23
CA ASP A 127 2.60 18.47 -7.63
C ASP A 127 3.34 17.41 -8.48
N ASN A 128 3.01 17.29 -9.77
CA ASN A 128 3.51 16.23 -10.66
C ASN A 128 3.31 14.83 -10.05
N PRO A 129 2.06 14.43 -9.78
CA PRO A 129 1.77 13.20 -9.07
C PRO A 129 2.26 11.97 -9.81
N THR A 130 2.66 10.97 -9.07
CA THR A 130 3.17 9.71 -9.60
C THR A 130 2.45 8.53 -8.98
N LEU A 131 2.33 7.44 -9.75
CA LEU A 131 1.83 6.16 -9.26
C LEU A 131 2.97 5.16 -9.13
N PHE A 132 2.89 4.28 -8.14
CA PHE A 132 3.70 3.08 -8.08
C PHE A 132 2.88 1.90 -8.60
N ILE A 133 3.44 1.18 -9.57
CA ILE A 133 2.85 -0.02 -10.16
C ILE A 133 3.81 -1.20 -10.00
N THR A 134 3.25 -2.36 -9.85
CA THR A 134 3.99 -3.62 -9.78
C THR A 134 3.70 -4.49 -10.97
#